data_51e653204c495d91747b298761c3399b
#
_entry.id   51e653204c495d91747b298761c3399b
#
_cell.length_a   1.000
_cell.length_b   1.000
_cell.length_c   1.000
_cell.angle_alpha   90.00
_cell.angle_beta   90.00
_cell.angle_gamma   90.00
#
_symmetry.space_group_name_H-M   'P 1'
#
loop_
_entity.id
_entity.type
_entity.pdbx_description
1 polymer ?
#
loop_
_entity_poly.entity_id
_entity_poly.type
_entity_poly.pdbx_seq_one_letter_code
_entity_poly.pdbx_strand_id
1 'polypeptide(L)'
;MEPRTYPDGVPSWIDTEQRDVDAAQRFYGGLLGWTFAEMTPPGSPVRYVIAQLNGQDVAGLAGPAELDSPPAARGEDRPGSRPGWNTYVAVSDSDAAAARVQAAGGQLRQPPTDAGDAGRFAVCVDPAGVEFRLWQARRRLGAQAVNVPGSWNFSDLHAANPSASATFYAEVFGWAFDDLGFATMIRRPGYGDHLEATIDPDIRARQAGAPKGFEDAVGWLAPAGTGETPQWHVTFSVADRDDAATAVTQLGGVVLARDDNEWTHTAVVRDPQGAQFTLSQFDPQPAA
;
A
#
# COMPACT_ATOMS: atom_id res chain seq x y z
N MET A 1 11.91 18.62 -10.37
CA MET A 1 11.27 17.35 -10.79
C MET A 1 9.78 17.57 -10.65
N GLU A 2 9.00 17.21 -11.65
CA GLU A 2 7.55 17.29 -11.56
C GLU A 2 7.03 16.29 -10.49
N PRO A 3 5.95 16.64 -9.76
CA PRO A 3 5.39 15.74 -8.77
C PRO A 3 4.81 14.50 -9.44
N ARG A 4 4.94 13.34 -8.79
CA ARG A 4 4.32 12.10 -9.24
C ARG A 4 2.80 12.20 -9.16
N THR A 5 2.12 11.84 -10.24
CA THR A 5 0.67 11.77 -10.33
C THR A 5 0.20 10.34 -10.59
N TYR A 6 -1.07 10.07 -10.27
CA TYR A 6 -1.64 8.73 -10.34
C TYR A 6 -2.96 8.79 -11.11
N PRO A 7 -3.06 8.13 -12.28
CA PRO A 7 -4.34 8.01 -12.98
C PRO A 7 -5.34 7.14 -12.20
N ASP A 8 -6.62 7.26 -12.59
CA ASP A 8 -7.69 6.46 -11.98
C ASP A 8 -7.39 4.96 -12.02
N GLY A 9 -7.60 4.29 -10.89
CA GLY A 9 -7.37 2.87 -10.74
C GLY A 9 -5.93 2.49 -10.42
N VAL A 10 -5.01 3.43 -10.22
CA VAL A 10 -3.64 3.13 -9.79
C VAL A 10 -3.55 3.25 -8.26
N PRO A 11 -2.99 2.25 -7.55
CA PRO A 11 -2.64 2.41 -6.14
C PRO A 11 -1.68 3.59 -5.95
N SER A 12 -2.05 4.53 -5.07
CA SER A 12 -1.38 5.83 -4.99
C SER A 12 -0.85 6.19 -3.61
N TRP A 13 -1.35 5.53 -2.57
CA TRP A 13 -0.98 5.83 -1.20
C TRP A 13 -1.13 4.60 -0.32
N ILE A 14 -0.33 4.57 0.74
CA ILE A 14 -0.47 3.61 1.83
C ILE A 14 -0.42 4.33 3.17
N ASP A 15 -1.15 3.83 4.14
CA ASP A 15 -1.00 4.23 5.54
C ASP A 15 -1.20 3.04 6.49
N THR A 16 -0.85 3.23 7.75
CA THR A 16 -1.11 2.25 8.79
C THR A 16 -1.73 2.91 10.01
N GLU A 17 -2.70 2.21 10.61
CA GLU A 17 -3.27 2.63 11.89
C GLU A 17 -2.49 1.98 13.03
N GLN A 18 -1.96 2.82 13.93
CA GLN A 18 -1.07 2.41 15.01
C GLN A 18 -1.62 2.93 16.35
N ARG A 19 -1.51 2.13 17.42
CA ARG A 19 -1.98 2.55 18.75
C ARG A 19 -1.11 3.65 19.34
N ASP A 20 0.19 3.58 19.09
CA ASP A 20 1.21 4.54 19.50
C ASP A 20 1.97 5.03 18.26
N VAL A 21 1.59 6.24 17.79
CA VAL A 21 2.20 6.85 16.60
C VAL A 21 3.68 7.18 16.83
N ASP A 22 4.07 7.56 18.05
CA ASP A 22 5.47 7.87 18.36
C ASP A 22 6.34 6.60 18.35
N ALA A 23 5.82 5.48 18.86
CA ALA A 23 6.50 4.19 18.75
C ALA A 23 6.62 3.74 17.28
N ALA A 24 5.56 3.95 16.47
CA ALA A 24 5.60 3.67 15.04
C ALA A 24 6.64 4.54 14.31
N GLN A 25 6.71 5.84 14.62
CA GLN A 25 7.73 6.73 14.06
C GLN A 25 9.17 6.25 14.39
N ARG A 26 9.41 5.80 15.63
CA ARG A 26 10.73 5.24 16.01
C ARG A 26 11.06 3.98 15.23
N PHE A 27 10.07 3.08 15.07
CA PHE A 27 10.26 1.82 14.36
C PHE A 27 10.52 2.05 12.87
N TYR A 28 9.60 2.72 12.18
CA TYR A 28 9.70 2.93 10.73
C TYR A 28 10.82 3.93 10.36
N GLY A 29 11.07 4.93 11.20
CA GLY A 29 12.21 5.83 11.04
C GLY A 29 13.55 5.10 11.13
N GLY A 30 13.70 4.20 12.11
CA GLY A 30 14.89 3.37 12.26
C GLY A 30 15.07 2.31 11.18
N LEU A 31 13.96 1.73 10.69
CA LEU A 31 13.97 0.66 9.68
C LEU A 31 14.14 1.20 8.25
N LEU A 32 13.36 2.21 7.88
CA LEU A 32 13.25 2.70 6.49
C LEU A 32 13.89 4.08 6.26
N GLY A 33 14.46 4.67 7.32
CA GLY A 33 15.12 5.98 7.22
C GLY A 33 14.14 7.15 7.09
N TRP A 34 12.91 6.99 7.54
CA TRP A 34 11.88 8.02 7.40
C TRP A 34 12.03 9.18 8.38
N THR A 35 11.72 10.36 7.91
CA THR A 35 11.37 11.53 8.72
C THR A 35 9.85 11.75 8.69
N PHE A 36 9.32 12.59 9.60
CA PHE A 36 7.88 12.69 9.77
C PHE A 36 7.42 14.14 9.86
N ALA A 37 6.32 14.44 9.19
CA ALA A 37 5.65 15.73 9.21
C ALA A 37 4.26 15.58 9.86
N GLU A 38 3.99 16.36 10.92
CA GLU A 38 2.70 16.36 11.62
C GLU A 38 1.63 17.05 10.75
N MET A 39 0.51 16.36 10.53
CA MET A 39 -0.60 16.84 9.71
C MET A 39 -1.93 16.88 10.46
N THR A 40 -1.92 16.59 11.75
CA THR A 40 -3.13 16.53 12.59
C THR A 40 -3.77 17.91 12.69
N PRO A 41 -5.05 18.08 12.32
CA PRO A 41 -5.76 19.32 12.59
C PRO A 41 -5.88 19.59 14.09
N PRO A 42 -5.84 20.84 14.54
CA PRO A 42 -6.06 21.17 15.95
C PRO A 42 -7.37 20.59 16.49
N GLY A 43 -7.30 19.91 17.63
CA GLY A 43 -8.47 19.28 18.28
C GLY A 43 -8.99 18.01 17.61
N SER A 44 -8.30 17.46 16.62
CA SER A 44 -8.65 16.16 16.04
C SER A 44 -8.44 15.03 17.07
N PRO A 45 -9.37 14.08 17.20
CA PRO A 45 -9.18 12.89 18.02
C PRO A 45 -8.23 11.88 17.38
N VAL A 46 -7.93 12.04 16.09
CA VAL A 46 -7.04 11.20 15.33
C VAL A 46 -5.79 11.99 14.94
N ARG A 47 -4.65 11.49 15.33
CA ARG A 47 -3.35 11.98 14.89
C ARG A 47 -3.01 11.37 13.53
N TYR A 48 -2.48 12.20 12.63
CA TYR A 48 -2.01 11.75 11.31
C TYR A 48 -0.67 12.41 10.98
N VAL A 49 0.33 11.59 10.69
CA VAL A 49 1.67 12.03 10.29
C VAL A 49 2.01 11.48 8.92
N ILE A 50 2.64 12.31 8.10
CA ILE A 50 3.20 11.91 6.81
C ILE A 50 4.65 11.48 7.02
N ALA A 51 4.96 10.26 6.63
CA ALA A 51 6.32 9.75 6.52
C ALA A 51 6.97 10.24 5.22
N GLN A 52 8.22 10.67 5.32
CA GLN A 52 8.98 11.22 4.21
C GLN A 52 10.35 10.54 4.09
N LEU A 53 10.73 10.22 2.86
CA LEU A 53 12.06 9.76 2.50
C LEU A 53 12.75 10.85 1.66
N ASN A 54 13.85 11.40 2.16
CA ASN A 54 14.55 12.52 1.52
C ASN A 54 13.62 13.71 1.17
N GLY A 55 12.66 14.01 2.06
CA GLY A 55 11.69 15.09 1.88
C GLY A 55 10.54 14.79 0.92
N GLN A 56 10.44 13.57 0.40
CA GLN A 56 9.34 13.11 -0.45
C GLN A 56 8.35 12.26 0.35
N ASP A 57 7.05 12.54 0.22
CA ASP A 57 6.00 11.79 0.91
C ASP A 57 5.99 10.32 0.45
N VAL A 58 6.00 9.37 1.38
CA VAL A 58 6.05 7.92 1.07
C VAL A 58 4.91 7.12 1.70
N ALA A 59 4.42 7.50 2.88
CA ALA A 59 3.36 6.80 3.60
C ALA A 59 2.71 7.67 4.67
N GLY A 60 1.60 7.20 5.25
CA GLY A 60 0.97 7.80 6.42
C GLY A 60 1.03 6.91 7.66
N LEU A 61 1.10 7.52 8.83
CA LEU A 61 0.86 6.86 10.11
C LEU A 61 -0.32 7.56 10.79
N ALA A 62 -1.34 6.79 11.14
CA ALA A 62 -2.53 7.28 11.85
C ALA A 62 -2.65 6.61 13.22
N GLY A 63 -3.30 7.30 14.15
CA GLY A 63 -3.58 6.71 15.46
C GLY A 63 -4.37 7.67 16.35
N PRO A 64 -4.63 7.33 17.61
CA PRO A 64 -5.27 8.23 18.54
C PRO A 64 -4.36 9.43 18.82
N ALA A 65 -4.95 10.62 18.96
CA ALA A 65 -4.21 11.82 19.33
C ALA A 65 -3.65 11.75 20.76
N GLU A 66 -4.35 11.01 21.64
CA GLU A 66 -3.92 10.75 23.03
C GLU A 66 -3.93 9.24 23.27
N LEU A 67 -2.87 8.70 23.91
CA LEU A 67 -2.73 7.27 24.20
C LEU A 67 -3.83 6.73 25.13
N ASP A 68 -4.35 7.60 26.01
CA ASP A 68 -5.43 7.27 26.96
C ASP A 68 -6.83 7.47 26.37
N SER A 69 -6.95 7.73 25.06
CA SER A 69 -8.24 7.87 24.40
C SER A 69 -9.09 6.61 24.55
N PRO A 70 -10.43 6.72 24.65
CA PRO A 70 -11.32 5.56 24.74
C PRO A 70 -11.12 4.59 23.56
N PRO A 71 -11.39 3.28 23.73
CA PRO A 71 -11.22 2.25 22.69
C PRO A 71 -11.90 2.62 21.35
N ALA A 72 -13.08 3.22 21.39
CA ALA A 72 -13.79 3.70 20.20
C ALA A 72 -13.01 4.77 19.40
N ALA A 73 -12.28 5.66 20.10
CA ALA A 73 -11.42 6.67 19.46
C ALA A 73 -10.12 6.05 18.93
N ARG A 74 -9.70 4.91 19.50
CA ARG A 74 -8.53 4.14 19.07
C ARG A 74 -8.82 3.18 17.92
N GLY A 75 -10.07 3.12 17.47
CA GLY A 75 -10.50 2.18 16.41
C GLY A 75 -10.59 0.72 16.87
N GLU A 76 -10.34 0.42 18.15
CA GLU A 76 -10.33 -0.95 18.69
C GLU A 76 -11.71 -1.63 18.63
N ASP A 77 -12.80 -0.84 18.65
CA ASP A 77 -14.18 -1.33 18.57
C ASP A 77 -14.69 -1.47 17.12
N ARG A 78 -13.87 -1.16 16.11
CA ARG A 78 -14.28 -1.41 14.72
C ARG A 78 -14.14 -2.91 14.43
N PRO A 79 -15.24 -3.63 14.12
CA PRO A 79 -15.14 -5.02 13.71
C PRO A 79 -14.17 -5.15 12.53
N GLY A 80 -13.07 -5.88 12.73
CA GLY A 80 -12.05 -6.07 11.71
C GLY A 80 -10.89 -5.08 11.73
N SER A 81 -10.81 -4.11 12.68
CA SER A 81 -9.61 -3.29 12.87
C SER A 81 -8.46 -4.18 13.39
N ARG A 82 -7.63 -4.62 12.49
CA ARG A 82 -6.33 -5.23 12.83
C ARG A 82 -5.25 -4.23 12.53
N PRO A 83 -4.15 -4.19 13.31
CA PRO A 83 -2.97 -3.46 12.90
C PRO A 83 -2.55 -3.95 11.52
N GLY A 84 -2.49 -3.06 10.55
CA GLY A 84 -2.16 -3.42 9.18
C GLY A 84 -1.96 -2.18 8.34
N TRP A 85 -1.43 -2.40 7.15
CA TRP A 85 -1.26 -1.38 6.14
C TRP A 85 -2.51 -1.31 5.26
N ASN A 86 -2.94 -0.11 4.95
CA ASN A 86 -4.05 0.18 4.06
C ASN A 86 -3.53 0.62 2.71
N THR A 87 -4.16 0.16 1.63
CA THR A 87 -3.85 0.56 0.26
C THR A 87 -4.96 1.44 -0.28
N TYR A 88 -4.58 2.58 -0.84
CA TYR A 88 -5.48 3.53 -1.47
C TYR A 88 -5.32 3.50 -2.98
N VAL A 89 -6.44 3.44 -3.68
CA VAL A 89 -6.49 3.51 -5.14
C VAL A 89 -6.94 4.91 -5.56
N ALA A 90 -6.18 5.53 -6.46
CA ALA A 90 -6.49 6.85 -7.01
C ALA A 90 -7.78 6.82 -7.81
N VAL A 91 -8.61 7.84 -7.62
CA VAL A 91 -9.83 8.07 -8.38
C VAL A 91 -10.03 9.57 -8.61
N SER A 92 -10.54 9.95 -9.77
CA SER A 92 -10.88 11.34 -10.10
C SER A 92 -12.18 11.82 -9.43
N ASP A 93 -13.09 10.87 -9.12
CA ASP A 93 -14.37 11.10 -8.45
C ASP A 93 -14.65 9.99 -7.46
N SER A 94 -14.53 10.30 -6.17
CA SER A 94 -14.72 9.32 -5.10
C SER A 94 -16.18 8.88 -4.95
N ASP A 95 -17.16 9.74 -5.26
CA ASP A 95 -18.58 9.38 -5.18
C ASP A 95 -18.96 8.41 -6.30
N ALA A 96 -18.51 8.68 -7.53
CA ALA A 96 -18.73 7.79 -8.67
C ALA A 96 -18.00 6.45 -8.48
N ALA A 97 -16.77 6.45 -7.94
CA ALA A 97 -16.03 5.24 -7.66
C ALA A 97 -16.69 4.40 -6.55
N ALA A 98 -17.15 5.03 -5.47
CA ALA A 98 -17.89 4.36 -4.40
C ALA A 98 -19.19 3.72 -4.92
N ALA A 99 -19.89 4.39 -5.82
CA ALA A 99 -21.08 3.81 -6.47
C ALA A 99 -20.74 2.57 -7.31
N ARG A 100 -19.62 2.58 -8.06
CA ARG A 100 -19.13 1.37 -8.78
C ARG A 100 -18.79 0.22 -7.84
N VAL A 101 -18.12 0.51 -6.72
CA VAL A 101 -17.84 -0.51 -5.69
C VAL A 101 -19.11 -1.18 -5.22
N GLN A 102 -20.16 -0.41 -4.89
CA GLN A 102 -21.45 -0.97 -4.45
C GLN A 102 -22.17 -1.73 -5.56
N ALA A 103 -22.14 -1.24 -6.80
CA ALA A 103 -22.75 -1.91 -7.96
C ALA A 103 -22.08 -3.27 -8.24
N ALA A 104 -20.76 -3.39 -8.04
CA ALA A 104 -19.99 -4.62 -8.16
C ALA A 104 -20.13 -5.57 -6.95
N GLY A 105 -20.99 -5.25 -5.98
CA GLY A 105 -21.24 -6.10 -4.79
C GLY A 105 -20.34 -5.82 -3.59
N GLY A 106 -19.49 -4.80 -3.63
CA GLY A 106 -18.73 -4.34 -2.49
C GLY A 106 -19.57 -3.49 -1.52
N GLN A 107 -18.95 -3.09 -0.42
CA GLN A 107 -19.59 -2.30 0.63
C GLN A 107 -18.75 -1.06 0.97
N LEU A 108 -19.38 -0.03 1.52
CA LEU A 108 -18.71 1.13 2.07
C LEU A 108 -18.76 1.04 3.61
N ARG A 109 -17.59 0.95 4.23
CA ARG A 109 -17.48 1.15 5.69
C ARG A 109 -17.51 2.63 6.04
N GLN A 110 -16.92 3.45 5.17
CA GLN A 110 -16.98 4.90 5.25
C GLN A 110 -17.25 5.46 3.87
N PRO A 111 -18.33 6.25 3.69
CA PRO A 111 -18.62 6.91 2.43
C PRO A 111 -17.56 7.98 2.13
N PRO A 112 -17.49 8.48 0.87
CA PRO A 112 -16.57 9.54 0.50
C PRO A 112 -16.61 10.72 1.45
N THR A 113 -15.49 10.99 2.10
CA THR A 113 -15.34 11.95 3.19
C THR A 113 -14.18 12.89 2.89
N ASP A 114 -14.33 14.17 3.18
CA ASP A 114 -13.28 15.17 2.99
C ASP A 114 -12.15 14.99 4.03
N ALA A 115 -10.92 14.96 3.54
CA ALA A 115 -9.69 15.10 4.33
C ALA A 115 -9.11 16.53 4.18
N GLY A 116 -9.96 17.53 4.24
CA GLY A 116 -9.59 18.95 4.07
C GLY A 116 -8.99 19.20 2.67
N ASP A 117 -7.95 20.03 2.63
CA ASP A 117 -7.23 20.37 1.41
C ASP A 117 -6.43 19.19 0.83
N ALA A 118 -6.20 18.13 1.58
CA ALA A 118 -5.43 16.99 1.12
C ALA A 118 -6.15 16.24 -0.01
N GLY A 119 -7.44 15.97 0.15
CA GLY A 119 -8.25 15.22 -0.80
C GLY A 119 -9.55 14.72 -0.19
N ARG A 120 -10.12 13.67 -0.81
CA ARG A 120 -11.27 12.91 -0.28
C ARG A 120 -10.92 11.43 -0.28
N PHE A 121 -11.43 10.70 0.69
CA PHE A 121 -11.23 9.25 0.76
C PHE A 121 -12.53 8.52 1.09
N ALA A 122 -12.58 7.25 0.73
CA ALA A 122 -13.61 6.33 1.19
C ALA A 122 -12.97 5.02 1.68
N VAL A 123 -13.60 4.35 2.64
CA VAL A 123 -13.20 3.02 3.07
C VAL A 123 -14.18 2.01 2.49
N CYS A 124 -13.66 1.13 1.66
CA CYS A 124 -14.41 0.14 0.89
C CYS A 124 -14.03 -1.28 1.33
N VAL A 125 -14.95 -2.19 1.11
CA VAL A 125 -14.74 -3.63 1.36
C VAL A 125 -15.20 -4.38 0.12
N ASP A 126 -14.37 -5.27 -0.41
CA ASP A 126 -14.75 -6.13 -1.52
C ASP A 126 -15.74 -7.23 -1.07
N PRO A 127 -16.34 -8.00 -2.00
CA PRO A 127 -17.28 -9.07 -1.65
C PRO A 127 -16.69 -10.19 -0.77
N ALA A 128 -15.34 -10.32 -0.74
CA ALA A 128 -14.65 -11.29 0.10
C ALA A 128 -14.30 -10.76 1.50
N GLY A 129 -14.60 -9.50 1.78
CA GLY A 129 -14.33 -8.85 3.07
C GLY A 129 -12.98 -8.14 3.15
N VAL A 130 -12.26 -7.99 2.04
CA VAL A 130 -10.97 -7.28 1.98
C VAL A 130 -11.20 -5.78 1.94
N GLU A 131 -10.62 -5.07 2.90
CA GLU A 131 -10.66 -3.61 2.94
C GLU A 131 -9.64 -2.99 2.00
N PHE A 132 -10.06 -1.95 1.29
CA PHE A 132 -9.23 -1.05 0.52
C PHE A 132 -9.79 0.37 0.59
N ARG A 133 -9.03 1.34 0.15
CA ARG A 133 -9.46 2.73 0.23
C ARG A 133 -9.42 3.39 -1.14
N LEU A 134 -10.31 4.37 -1.35
CA LEU A 134 -10.29 5.27 -2.50
C LEU A 134 -9.63 6.57 -2.09
N TRP A 135 -8.87 7.18 -2.99
CA TRP A 135 -8.26 8.48 -2.80
C TRP A 135 -8.53 9.40 -3.99
N GLN A 136 -9.30 10.45 -3.78
CA GLN A 136 -9.45 11.55 -4.72
C GLN A 136 -8.54 12.69 -4.28
N ALA A 137 -7.43 12.84 -4.98
CA ALA A 137 -6.40 13.81 -4.64
C ALA A 137 -6.85 15.26 -4.86
N ARG A 138 -6.41 16.14 -3.96
CA ARG A 138 -6.41 17.60 -4.15
C ARG A 138 -4.94 18.05 -4.06
N ARG A 139 -4.47 18.49 -2.89
CA ARG A 139 -3.07 18.87 -2.66
C ARG A 139 -2.14 17.67 -2.48
N ARG A 140 -2.63 16.55 -1.96
CA ARG A 140 -1.86 15.34 -1.71
C ARG A 140 -2.08 14.36 -2.85
N LEU A 141 -1.12 14.32 -3.78
CA LEU A 141 -1.21 13.52 -5.00
C LEU A 141 -0.98 12.02 -4.78
N GLY A 142 -0.48 11.63 -3.60
CA GLY A 142 -0.05 10.27 -3.29
C GLY A 142 1.44 10.21 -2.99
N ALA A 143 2.00 9.00 -2.94
CA ALA A 143 3.42 8.76 -2.66
C ALA A 143 4.31 9.40 -3.74
N GLN A 144 5.32 10.15 -3.32
CA GLN A 144 6.21 10.86 -4.23
C GLN A 144 7.51 10.09 -4.48
N ALA A 145 7.90 9.20 -3.55
CA ALA A 145 8.95 8.22 -3.77
C ALA A 145 8.38 6.81 -3.63
N VAL A 146 8.59 5.98 -4.65
CA VAL A 146 8.19 4.57 -4.71
C VAL A 146 9.29 3.77 -5.43
N ASN A 147 9.35 2.46 -5.18
CA ASN A 147 10.26 1.53 -5.85
C ASN A 147 11.76 1.86 -5.65
N VAL A 148 12.09 2.58 -4.58
CA VAL A 148 13.48 2.82 -4.14
C VAL A 148 13.66 2.33 -2.72
N PRO A 149 14.88 1.96 -2.28
CA PRO A 149 15.11 1.51 -0.92
C PRO A 149 14.55 2.48 0.13
N GLY A 150 13.78 1.97 1.08
CA GLY A 150 13.07 2.74 2.09
C GLY A 150 11.69 3.22 1.67
N SER A 151 11.19 2.88 0.48
CA SER A 151 9.87 3.28 0.02
C SER A 151 8.95 2.10 -0.31
N TRP A 152 7.67 2.39 -0.48
CA TRP A 152 6.68 1.43 -0.95
C TRP A 152 7.02 0.92 -2.35
N ASN A 153 6.88 -0.39 -2.54
CA ASN A 153 7.05 -1.07 -3.83
C ASN A 153 5.68 -1.43 -4.41
N PHE A 154 5.05 -2.44 -3.82
CA PHE A 154 3.73 -2.93 -4.24
C PHE A 154 2.80 -3.13 -3.05
N SER A 155 1.49 -3.18 -3.37
CA SER A 155 0.49 -3.81 -2.51
C SER A 155 -0.05 -5.02 -3.25
N ASP A 156 0.01 -6.19 -2.60
CA ASP A 156 -0.39 -7.45 -3.19
C ASP A 156 -1.72 -7.90 -2.58
N LEU A 157 -2.66 -8.33 -3.41
CA LEU A 157 -3.95 -8.83 -2.96
C LEU A 157 -3.84 -10.31 -2.60
N HIS A 158 -3.88 -10.64 -1.33
CA HIS A 158 -4.03 -12.00 -0.84
C HIS A 158 -5.53 -12.31 -0.71
N ALA A 159 -6.07 -13.12 -1.60
CA ALA A 159 -7.50 -13.33 -1.74
C ALA A 159 -7.93 -14.76 -1.36
N ALA A 160 -9.08 -14.89 -0.67
CA ALA A 160 -9.69 -16.20 -0.41
C ALA A 160 -10.17 -16.87 -1.70
N ASN A 161 -10.62 -16.08 -2.67
CA ASN A 161 -11.01 -16.54 -4.01
C ASN A 161 -10.44 -15.57 -5.06
N PRO A 162 -9.23 -15.84 -5.58
CA PRO A 162 -8.57 -14.96 -6.54
C PRO A 162 -9.42 -14.61 -7.78
N SER A 163 -10.14 -15.59 -8.34
CA SER A 163 -10.97 -15.37 -9.53
C SER A 163 -12.14 -14.41 -9.26
N ALA A 164 -12.82 -14.54 -8.11
CA ALA A 164 -13.89 -13.62 -7.74
C ALA A 164 -13.35 -12.22 -7.46
N SER A 165 -12.21 -12.10 -6.79
CA SER A 165 -11.55 -10.81 -6.56
C SER A 165 -11.12 -10.16 -7.87
N ALA A 166 -10.52 -10.93 -8.80
CA ALA A 166 -10.15 -10.41 -10.12
C ALA A 166 -11.35 -9.83 -10.87
N THR A 167 -12.50 -10.52 -10.85
CA THR A 167 -13.73 -10.04 -11.48
C THR A 167 -14.20 -8.72 -10.86
N PHE A 168 -14.23 -8.63 -9.53
CA PHE A 168 -14.63 -7.42 -8.82
C PHE A 168 -13.72 -6.22 -9.15
N TYR A 169 -12.41 -6.38 -9.02
CA TYR A 169 -11.48 -5.28 -9.25
C TYR A 169 -11.37 -4.90 -10.74
N ALA A 170 -11.58 -5.85 -11.67
CA ALA A 170 -11.70 -5.54 -13.10
C ALA A 170 -12.92 -4.63 -13.37
N GLU A 171 -14.07 -4.92 -12.74
CA GLU A 171 -15.28 -4.11 -12.88
C GLU A 171 -15.14 -2.72 -12.26
N VAL A 172 -14.53 -2.63 -11.07
CA VAL A 172 -14.41 -1.35 -10.33
C VAL A 172 -13.36 -0.43 -10.93
N PHE A 173 -12.18 -0.96 -11.28
CA PHE A 173 -11.00 -0.17 -11.68
C PHE A 173 -10.53 -0.38 -13.11
N GLY A 174 -11.12 -1.33 -13.85
CA GLY A 174 -10.66 -1.69 -15.19
C GLY A 174 -9.32 -2.42 -15.17
N TRP A 175 -9.01 -3.13 -14.10
CA TRP A 175 -7.77 -3.89 -14.01
C TRP A 175 -7.78 -5.13 -14.90
N ALA A 176 -6.62 -5.46 -15.45
CA ALA A 176 -6.34 -6.71 -16.14
C ALA A 176 -5.51 -7.63 -15.24
N PHE A 177 -5.74 -8.92 -15.35
CA PHE A 177 -5.09 -9.96 -14.55
C PHE A 177 -4.43 -10.96 -15.47
N ASP A 178 -3.10 -11.03 -15.44
CA ASP A 178 -2.30 -11.92 -16.28
C ASP A 178 -1.70 -13.04 -15.42
N ASP A 179 -2.12 -14.26 -15.68
CA ASP A 179 -1.51 -15.44 -15.06
C ASP A 179 -0.17 -15.74 -15.73
N LEU A 180 0.92 -15.59 -14.96
CA LEU A 180 2.28 -15.87 -15.42
C LEU A 180 2.74 -17.28 -15.03
N GLY A 181 1.85 -18.11 -14.46
CA GLY A 181 2.14 -19.45 -13.99
C GLY A 181 2.73 -19.51 -12.58
N PHE A 182 3.59 -18.59 -12.22
CA PHE A 182 4.15 -18.46 -10.86
C PHE A 182 3.41 -17.44 -10.00
N ALA A 183 2.77 -16.44 -10.61
CA ALA A 183 1.96 -15.42 -9.95
C ALA A 183 0.97 -14.80 -10.94
N THR A 184 -0.09 -14.16 -10.44
CA THR A 184 -1.02 -13.36 -11.25
C THR A 184 -0.68 -11.89 -11.11
N MET A 185 -0.26 -11.26 -12.21
CA MET A 185 0.05 -9.83 -12.26
C MET A 185 -1.22 -9.02 -12.39
N ILE A 186 -1.37 -8.00 -11.55
CA ILE A 186 -2.44 -7.00 -11.66
C ILE A 186 -1.90 -5.82 -12.47
N ARG A 187 -2.54 -5.50 -13.59
CA ARG A 187 -2.20 -4.36 -14.42
C ARG A 187 -3.32 -3.34 -14.47
N ARG A 188 -2.93 -2.06 -14.48
CA ARG A 188 -3.82 -0.97 -14.88
C ARG A 188 -3.43 -0.55 -16.30
N PRO A 189 -4.16 -1.02 -17.36
CA PRO A 189 -3.81 -0.73 -18.75
C PRO A 189 -3.64 0.77 -19.00
N GLY A 190 -2.53 1.15 -19.65
CA GLY A 190 -2.16 2.54 -19.94
C GLY A 190 -1.39 3.24 -18.82
N TYR A 191 -1.07 2.58 -17.71
CA TYR A 191 -0.24 3.18 -16.66
C TYR A 191 1.20 3.37 -17.11
N GLY A 192 1.76 2.43 -17.87
CA GLY A 192 3.07 2.56 -18.49
C GLY A 192 3.19 3.76 -19.43
N ASP A 193 2.15 4.04 -20.22
CA ASP A 193 2.11 5.23 -21.09
C ASP A 193 2.13 6.53 -20.25
N HIS A 194 1.40 6.55 -19.13
CA HIS A 194 1.43 7.67 -18.19
C HIS A 194 2.81 7.87 -17.58
N LEU A 195 3.46 6.80 -17.12
CA LEU A 195 4.81 6.86 -16.54
C LEU A 195 5.83 7.36 -17.56
N GLU A 196 5.82 6.82 -18.77
CA GLU A 196 6.71 7.24 -19.86
C GLU A 196 6.53 8.72 -20.21
N ALA A 197 5.30 9.21 -20.22
CA ALA A 197 4.98 10.60 -20.53
C ALA A 197 5.32 11.59 -19.40
N THR A 198 5.50 11.12 -18.16
CA THR A 198 5.63 12.01 -17.00
C THR A 198 6.97 11.89 -16.28
N ILE A 199 7.23 10.77 -15.61
CA ILE A 199 8.33 10.66 -14.64
C ILE A 199 9.39 9.62 -15.00
N ASP A 200 9.13 8.74 -15.97
CA ASP A 200 9.99 7.61 -16.31
C ASP A 200 10.00 7.34 -17.83
N PRO A 201 10.60 8.23 -18.63
CA PRO A 201 10.63 8.10 -20.09
C PRO A 201 11.25 6.80 -20.60
N ASP A 202 12.11 6.18 -19.80
CA ASP A 202 12.85 4.96 -20.15
C ASP A 202 12.25 3.70 -19.55
N ILE A 203 11.02 3.73 -19.00
CA ILE A 203 10.43 2.61 -18.25
C ILE A 203 10.44 1.31 -19.06
N ARG A 204 10.06 1.35 -20.34
CA ARG A 204 10.01 0.15 -21.19
C ARG A 204 11.40 -0.43 -21.48
N ALA A 205 12.38 0.43 -21.68
CA ALA A 205 13.77 -0.01 -21.88
C ALA A 205 14.33 -0.64 -20.61
N ARG A 206 14.07 -0.02 -19.46
CA ARG A 206 14.53 -0.51 -18.15
C ARG A 206 13.84 -1.83 -17.76
N GLN A 207 12.61 -2.07 -18.21
CA GLN A 207 11.82 -3.27 -17.93
C GLN A 207 11.83 -4.30 -19.09
N ALA A 208 12.75 -4.18 -20.06
CA ALA A 208 12.80 -5.06 -21.23
C ALA A 208 12.96 -6.57 -20.87
N GLY A 209 13.54 -6.88 -19.71
CA GLY A 209 13.65 -8.26 -19.20
C GLY A 209 12.46 -8.73 -18.32
N ALA A 210 11.53 -7.84 -18.02
CA ALA A 210 10.34 -8.18 -17.23
C ALA A 210 9.25 -8.85 -18.09
N PRO A 211 8.24 -9.50 -17.48
CA PRO A 211 7.08 -10.00 -18.20
C PRO A 211 6.41 -8.91 -19.05
N LYS A 212 5.85 -9.32 -20.20
CA LYS A 212 5.16 -8.38 -21.10
C LYS A 212 4.05 -7.62 -20.38
N GLY A 213 4.02 -6.31 -20.51
CA GLY A 213 3.03 -5.44 -19.89
C GLY A 213 3.36 -5.07 -18.43
N PHE A 214 4.56 -5.38 -17.96
CA PHE A 214 4.98 -5.06 -16.60
C PHE A 214 5.06 -3.55 -16.32
N GLU A 215 5.18 -2.73 -17.35
CA GLU A 215 5.08 -1.27 -17.25
C GLU A 215 3.73 -0.79 -16.72
N ASP A 216 2.67 -1.61 -16.89
CA ASP A 216 1.32 -1.36 -16.38
C ASP A 216 1.06 -2.01 -15.01
N ALA A 217 2.03 -2.74 -14.45
CA ALA A 217 1.87 -3.49 -13.20
C ALA A 217 1.59 -2.55 -12.02
N VAL A 218 0.58 -2.91 -11.23
CA VAL A 218 0.17 -2.16 -10.03
C VAL A 218 0.14 -3.02 -8.76
N GLY A 219 0.39 -4.31 -8.87
CA GLY A 219 0.44 -5.26 -7.77
C GLY A 219 0.35 -6.71 -8.26
N TRP A 220 0.24 -7.62 -7.29
CA TRP A 220 0.08 -9.05 -7.55
C TRP A 220 -1.18 -9.56 -6.87
N LEU A 221 -1.76 -10.62 -7.43
CA LEU A 221 -2.86 -11.37 -6.84
C LEU A 221 -2.37 -12.77 -6.51
N ALA A 222 -2.51 -13.15 -5.25
CA ALA A 222 -2.18 -14.47 -4.76
C ALA A 222 -3.35 -15.05 -3.95
N PRO A 223 -3.49 -16.38 -3.87
CA PRO A 223 -4.36 -16.98 -2.88
C PRO A 223 -3.84 -16.67 -1.47
N ALA A 224 -4.74 -16.34 -0.54
CA ALA A 224 -4.39 -16.20 0.86
C ALA A 224 -3.84 -17.52 1.41
N GLY A 225 -2.75 -17.45 2.17
CA GLY A 225 -2.12 -18.61 2.79
C GLY A 225 -3.03 -19.31 3.81
N THR A 226 -2.68 -20.52 4.20
CA THR A 226 -3.44 -21.27 5.20
C THR A 226 -3.49 -20.51 6.54
N GLY A 227 -4.70 -20.14 6.97
CA GLY A 227 -4.93 -19.35 8.18
C GLY A 227 -4.63 -17.85 8.04
N GLU A 228 -4.24 -17.40 6.87
CA GLU A 228 -4.13 -15.97 6.56
C GLU A 228 -5.50 -15.35 6.34
N THR A 229 -5.71 -14.17 6.91
CA THR A 229 -6.89 -13.37 6.61
C THR A 229 -6.66 -12.66 5.27
N PRO A 230 -7.59 -12.74 4.30
CA PRO A 230 -7.49 -12.02 3.04
C PRO A 230 -7.27 -10.53 3.26
N GLN A 231 -6.34 -9.92 2.51
CA GLN A 231 -5.92 -8.53 2.71
C GLN A 231 -5.17 -7.97 1.51
N TRP A 232 -5.03 -6.66 1.47
CA TRP A 232 -3.97 -5.99 0.73
C TRP A 232 -2.71 -5.98 1.57
N HIS A 233 -1.66 -6.62 1.10
CA HIS A 233 -0.38 -6.78 1.78
C HIS A 233 0.65 -5.84 1.17
N VAL A 234 1.27 -4.98 2.00
CA VAL A 234 2.22 -3.96 1.54
C VAL A 234 3.63 -4.51 1.54
N THR A 235 4.37 -4.19 0.47
CA THR A 235 5.78 -4.51 0.30
C THR A 235 6.61 -3.23 0.22
N PHE A 236 7.67 -3.14 1.01
CA PHE A 236 8.66 -2.06 0.96
C PHE A 236 9.94 -2.54 0.30
N SER A 237 10.52 -1.69 -0.56
CA SER A 237 11.85 -1.90 -1.08
C SER A 237 12.91 -1.63 -0.01
N VAL A 238 13.93 -2.47 0.05
CA VAL A 238 15.11 -2.29 0.90
C VAL A 238 16.39 -2.53 0.08
N ALA A 239 17.50 -1.93 0.52
CA ALA A 239 18.79 -2.11 -0.14
C ALA A 239 19.40 -3.49 0.15
N ASP A 240 19.21 -3.98 1.38
CA ASP A 240 19.64 -5.31 1.84
C ASP A 240 18.55 -5.89 2.75
N ARG A 241 18.03 -7.07 2.39
CA ARG A 241 16.97 -7.75 3.12
C ARG A 241 17.42 -8.27 4.49
N ASP A 242 18.65 -8.73 4.61
CA ASP A 242 19.14 -9.33 5.85
C ASP A 242 19.51 -8.26 6.88
N ASP A 243 20.10 -7.16 6.44
CA ASP A 243 20.33 -5.99 7.28
C ASP A 243 18.99 -5.40 7.76
N ALA A 244 18.00 -5.26 6.89
CA ALA A 244 16.67 -4.78 7.24
C ALA A 244 15.95 -5.74 8.20
N ALA A 245 16.03 -7.05 8.01
CA ALA A 245 15.47 -8.04 8.92
C ALA A 245 16.15 -8.02 10.31
N THR A 246 17.44 -7.75 10.35
CA THR A 246 18.18 -7.54 11.59
C THR A 246 17.70 -6.28 12.32
N ALA A 247 17.54 -5.18 11.58
CA ALA A 247 17.00 -3.93 12.12
C ALA A 247 15.57 -4.10 12.68
N VAL A 248 14.70 -4.85 11.99
CA VAL A 248 13.35 -5.18 12.50
C VAL A 248 13.44 -5.77 13.91
N THR A 249 14.30 -6.76 14.12
CA THR A 249 14.45 -7.42 15.42
C THR A 249 15.02 -6.47 16.49
N GLN A 250 16.01 -5.66 16.13
CA GLN A 250 16.61 -4.67 17.04
C GLN A 250 15.60 -3.58 17.46
N LEU A 251 14.65 -3.24 16.58
CA LEU A 251 13.59 -2.27 16.84
C LEU A 251 12.34 -2.88 17.51
N GLY A 252 12.41 -4.17 17.90
CA GLY A 252 11.34 -4.85 18.65
C GLY A 252 10.26 -5.49 17.77
N GLY A 253 10.45 -5.55 16.46
CA GLY A 253 9.60 -6.30 15.55
C GLY A 253 9.99 -7.78 15.45
N VAL A 254 9.31 -8.53 14.59
CA VAL A 254 9.50 -9.97 14.41
C VAL A 254 9.63 -10.30 12.93
N VAL A 255 10.64 -11.09 12.58
CA VAL A 255 10.75 -11.72 11.26
C VAL A 255 9.93 -13.00 11.26
N LEU A 256 8.93 -13.09 10.38
CA LEU A 256 7.99 -14.23 10.30
C LEU A 256 8.44 -15.28 9.29
N ALA A 257 8.95 -14.83 8.13
CA ALA A 257 9.42 -15.71 7.07
C ALA A 257 10.51 -15.01 6.24
N ARG A 258 11.30 -15.79 5.53
CA ARG A 258 12.20 -15.33 4.46
C ARG A 258 12.01 -16.21 3.24
N ASP A 259 12.12 -15.61 2.07
CA ASP A 259 12.07 -16.30 0.79
C ASP A 259 13.05 -15.66 -0.19
N ASP A 260 13.69 -16.49 -1.00
CA ASP A 260 14.66 -16.08 -2.00
C ASP A 260 14.26 -16.68 -3.35
N ASN A 261 14.16 -15.85 -4.36
CA ASN A 261 13.90 -16.30 -5.73
C ASN A 261 14.88 -15.63 -6.70
N GLU A 262 14.72 -15.87 -8.00
CA GLU A 262 15.63 -15.37 -9.04
C GLU A 262 15.68 -13.84 -9.17
N TRP A 263 14.71 -13.12 -8.59
CA TRP A 263 14.54 -11.68 -8.74
C TRP A 263 14.66 -10.91 -7.43
N THR A 264 14.26 -11.54 -6.33
CA THR A 264 14.12 -10.83 -5.06
C THR A 264 14.50 -11.71 -3.88
N HIS A 265 15.07 -11.06 -2.86
CA HIS A 265 15.20 -11.59 -1.50
C HIS A 265 14.15 -10.90 -0.63
N THR A 266 13.27 -11.66 -0.01
CA THR A 266 12.17 -11.10 0.79
C THR A 266 12.19 -11.54 2.24
N ALA A 267 11.59 -10.72 3.11
CA ALA A 267 11.29 -11.06 4.48
C ALA A 267 9.89 -10.55 4.84
N VAL A 268 9.01 -11.45 5.24
CA VAL A 268 7.73 -11.08 5.86
C VAL A 268 8.00 -10.76 7.33
N VAL A 269 7.60 -9.58 7.74
CA VAL A 269 7.88 -9.08 9.08
C VAL A 269 6.61 -8.52 9.74
N ARG A 270 6.67 -8.36 11.05
CA ARG A 270 5.62 -7.74 11.85
C ARG A 270 6.24 -6.68 12.75
N ASP A 271 5.66 -5.48 12.75
CA ASP A 271 6.08 -4.40 13.63
C ASP A 271 5.71 -4.67 15.09
N PRO A 272 6.21 -3.89 16.07
CA PRO A 272 5.92 -4.10 17.50
C PRO A 272 4.43 -3.97 17.86
N GLN A 273 3.61 -3.36 17.00
CA GLN A 273 2.19 -3.14 17.26
C GLN A 273 1.28 -4.13 16.50
N GLY A 274 1.88 -5.00 15.67
CA GLY A 274 1.18 -6.12 15.02
C GLY A 274 0.96 -5.98 13.52
N ALA A 275 1.31 -4.84 12.89
CA ALA A 275 1.17 -4.67 11.45
C ALA A 275 2.20 -5.52 10.70
N GLN A 276 1.71 -6.31 9.73
CA GLN A 276 2.55 -7.16 8.89
C GLN A 276 2.79 -6.50 7.53
N PHE A 277 4.01 -6.71 7.00
CA PHE A 277 4.41 -6.24 5.68
C PHE A 277 5.62 -7.04 5.19
N THR A 278 5.96 -6.90 3.92
CA THR A 278 7.16 -7.52 3.33
C THR A 278 8.25 -6.47 3.11
N LEU A 279 9.48 -6.87 3.39
CA LEU A 279 10.70 -6.20 2.95
C LEU A 279 11.23 -6.94 1.74
N SER A 280 11.53 -6.24 0.64
CA SER A 280 11.97 -6.81 -0.62
C SER A 280 13.22 -6.11 -1.14
N GLN A 281 14.29 -6.88 -1.29
CA GLN A 281 15.49 -6.48 -2.00
C GLN A 281 15.37 -7.00 -3.44
N PHE A 282 15.49 -6.12 -4.43
CA PHE A 282 15.57 -6.49 -5.82
C PHE A 282 17.02 -6.82 -6.19
N ASP A 283 17.28 -8.07 -6.51
CA ASP A 283 18.61 -8.59 -6.86
C ASP A 283 18.49 -9.62 -7.98
N PRO A 284 18.21 -9.17 -9.24
CA PRO A 284 18.04 -10.06 -10.37
C PRO A 284 19.33 -10.79 -10.67
N GLN A 285 19.29 -12.13 -10.67
CA GLN A 285 20.43 -12.93 -11.09
C GLN A 285 20.71 -12.68 -12.58
N PRO A 286 21.98 -12.55 -12.98
CA PRO A 286 22.32 -12.42 -14.39
C PRO A 286 21.78 -13.63 -15.16
N ALA A 287 21.13 -13.36 -16.30
CA ALA A 287 20.66 -14.43 -17.19
C ALA A 287 21.84 -15.33 -17.57
N ALA A 288 21.72 -16.64 -17.33
CA ALA A 288 22.74 -17.64 -17.61
C ALA A 288 22.99 -17.80 -19.11
#